data_1afac0d55008ec93540c06d9733a4eab
#
_entry.id   1afac0d55008ec93540c06d9733a4eab
#
_cell.length_a   1.000
_cell.length_b   1.000
_cell.length_c   1.000
_cell.angle_alpha   90.00
_cell.angle_beta   90.00
_cell.angle_gamma   90.00
#
_symmetry.space_group_name_H-M   'P 1'
#
loop_
_entity.id
_entity.type
_entity.pdbx_description
1 polymer ?
#
loop_
_entity_poly.entity_id
_entity_poly.type
_entity_poly.pdbx_seq_one_letter_code
_entity_poly.pdbx_strand_id
1 'polypeptide(L)'
;MSENKNLLKLSGLEPLIVSPESNFVNIGERTNVTGSRKFLRLIKEELYDEALSVAREQVEGGAQIIDINMDEGMIDGKEAMVRFLNLIAAEPDIARVPVMIDSSKWDIIEAGLQCIQGKGVVNSISLKEGVENFKNQANKIKRYGAAVIVMAFDEDGQADSYERRIEICERSYCVLVDEVGFPCEDIIFDPNIFPVATGMEEHNNNALDFFNATKWIRENLPGAHVSGGVSNVSFSFRGNNVVREAMHSAFLYHAIQHGMDMGIVNPSLLEIYDDVEKNLLERVEDVLLNRREDATDRLLEMAESLKGEKGKQRVVDLSWREKGINERLSYALVKGITDFIEEDTEECRQSFARPIEVIEGPLMDGMNVVGDLFGSGKMFLPQVVKSARVMKKAVAYLLPFIEAEKGGKQEFSGRVLMATVKGDVHDIGKNIVGVVLSCNN
;
A
#
# COMPACT_ATOMS: atom_id res chain seq x y z
N MET A 1 -15.90 5.06 -42.09
CA MET A 1 -14.61 4.39 -41.90
C MET A 1 -14.40 4.35 -40.40
N SER A 2 -14.53 3.21 -39.75
CA SER A 2 -14.24 3.08 -38.33
C SER A 2 -12.77 3.37 -38.13
N GLU A 3 -12.46 4.41 -37.38
CA GLU A 3 -11.12 4.62 -36.85
C GLU A 3 -10.69 3.33 -36.16
N ASN A 4 -9.64 2.71 -36.71
CA ASN A 4 -9.00 1.54 -36.10
C ASN A 4 -8.28 2.08 -34.85
N LYS A 5 -9.05 2.31 -33.77
CA LYS A 5 -8.45 2.67 -32.48
C LYS A 5 -7.56 1.51 -32.07
N ASN A 6 -6.29 1.78 -31.86
CA ASN A 6 -5.39 0.82 -31.29
C ASN A 6 -5.91 0.51 -29.88
N LEU A 7 -6.29 -0.74 -29.65
CA LEU A 7 -6.84 -1.21 -28.37
C LEU A 7 -5.82 -2.09 -27.68
N LEU A 8 -5.74 -2.04 -26.37
CA LEU A 8 -4.99 -3.02 -25.60
C LEU A 8 -5.57 -4.41 -25.84
N LYS A 9 -4.76 -5.30 -26.37
CA LYS A 9 -5.10 -6.69 -26.64
C LYS A 9 -4.17 -7.59 -25.89
N LEU A 10 -4.68 -8.29 -24.90
CA LEU A 10 -3.96 -9.31 -24.14
C LEU A 10 -4.54 -10.68 -24.46
N SER A 11 -3.82 -11.73 -24.12
CA SER A 11 -4.31 -13.09 -24.29
C SER A 11 -3.58 -14.09 -23.39
N GLY A 12 -4.36 -14.99 -22.80
CA GLY A 12 -3.93 -16.33 -22.50
C GLY A 12 -4.31 -17.24 -23.68
N LEU A 13 -5.04 -18.32 -23.42
CA LEU A 13 -5.69 -19.11 -24.47
C LEU A 13 -6.90 -18.36 -25.05
N GLU A 14 -7.51 -17.47 -24.30
CA GLU A 14 -8.60 -16.61 -24.73
C GLU A 14 -8.11 -15.15 -24.87
N PRO A 15 -8.66 -14.37 -25.84
CA PRO A 15 -8.31 -12.97 -25.99
C PRO A 15 -9.00 -12.11 -24.93
N LEU A 16 -8.29 -11.13 -24.39
CA LEU A 16 -8.82 -10.04 -23.59
C LEU A 16 -8.58 -8.73 -24.33
N ILE A 17 -9.64 -8.05 -24.75
CA ILE A 17 -9.56 -6.77 -25.44
C ILE A 17 -10.13 -5.70 -24.52
N VAL A 18 -9.33 -4.69 -24.22
CA VAL A 18 -9.74 -3.54 -23.40
C VAL A 18 -10.08 -2.39 -24.34
N SER A 19 -11.36 -2.03 -24.35
CA SER A 19 -11.93 -0.95 -25.16
C SER A 19 -12.62 0.08 -24.25
N PRO A 20 -12.96 1.27 -24.76
CA PRO A 20 -13.74 2.25 -23.99
C PRO A 20 -15.08 1.74 -23.46
N GLU A 21 -15.64 0.71 -24.09
CA GLU A 21 -16.90 0.07 -23.72
C GLU A 21 -16.69 -1.13 -22.78
N SER A 22 -15.44 -1.52 -22.52
CA SER A 22 -15.12 -2.63 -21.63
C SER A 22 -15.42 -2.27 -20.17
N ASN A 23 -15.89 -3.27 -19.42
CA ASN A 23 -15.95 -3.16 -17.98
C ASN A 23 -14.53 -3.10 -17.38
N PHE A 24 -14.44 -2.63 -16.15
CA PHE A 24 -13.19 -2.63 -15.38
C PHE A 24 -12.54 -4.01 -15.34
N VAL A 25 -11.25 -4.07 -15.59
CA VAL A 25 -10.48 -5.33 -15.63
C VAL A 25 -9.90 -5.65 -14.25
N ASN A 26 -10.33 -6.78 -13.70
CA ASN A 26 -9.82 -7.26 -12.41
C ASN A 26 -8.55 -8.09 -12.63
N ILE A 27 -7.45 -7.66 -11.99
CA ILE A 27 -6.17 -8.37 -11.93
C ILE A 27 -6.09 -9.04 -10.56
N GLY A 28 -6.04 -10.37 -10.53
CA GLY A 28 -6.04 -11.12 -9.28
C GLY A 28 -4.69 -11.06 -8.57
N GLU A 29 -4.68 -10.66 -7.29
CA GLU A 29 -3.48 -10.43 -6.46
C GLU A 29 -3.05 -11.61 -5.59
N ARG A 30 -3.78 -12.75 -5.62
CA ARG A 30 -3.56 -13.80 -4.61
C ARG A 30 -2.42 -14.77 -4.93
N THR A 31 -1.91 -14.77 -6.16
CA THR A 31 -0.72 -15.52 -6.62
C THR A 31 0.58 -14.71 -6.45
N ASN A 32 0.63 -13.89 -5.42
CA ASN A 32 1.76 -13.03 -5.08
C ASN A 32 2.28 -13.43 -3.69
N VAL A 33 3.56 -13.86 -3.59
CA VAL A 33 4.17 -14.33 -2.34
C VAL A 33 4.32 -13.22 -1.30
N THR A 34 4.42 -11.96 -1.70
CA THR A 34 4.50 -10.82 -0.80
C THR A 34 3.12 -10.42 -0.25
N GLY A 35 2.07 -10.59 -1.06
CA GLY A 35 0.68 -10.22 -0.72
C GLY A 35 -0.15 -11.33 -0.09
N SER A 36 0.23 -12.60 -0.25
CA SER A 36 -0.55 -13.77 0.18
C SER A 36 0.26 -14.75 1.03
N ARG A 37 0.04 -14.73 2.35
CA ARG A 37 0.70 -15.70 3.26
C ARG A 37 0.37 -17.15 2.92
N LYS A 38 -0.86 -17.44 2.43
CA LYS A 38 -1.27 -18.79 1.97
C LYS A 38 -0.38 -19.20 0.80
N PHE A 39 -0.30 -18.37 -0.23
CA PHE A 39 0.45 -18.64 -1.44
C PHE A 39 1.97 -18.77 -1.14
N LEU A 40 2.53 -17.85 -0.35
CA LEU A 40 3.93 -17.91 0.09
C LEU A 40 4.26 -19.26 0.75
N ARG A 41 3.43 -19.74 1.68
CA ARG A 41 3.63 -21.03 2.33
C ARG A 41 3.63 -22.16 1.31
N LEU A 42 2.67 -22.19 0.40
CA LEU A 42 2.53 -23.23 -0.61
C LEU A 42 3.77 -23.31 -1.52
N ILE A 43 4.31 -22.16 -1.94
CA ILE A 43 5.52 -22.12 -2.77
C ILE A 43 6.75 -22.59 -1.97
N LYS A 44 6.91 -22.13 -0.70
CA LYS A 44 8.02 -22.56 0.16
C LYS A 44 8.01 -24.06 0.47
N GLU A 45 6.83 -24.64 0.63
CA GLU A 45 6.63 -26.07 0.90
C GLU A 45 6.56 -26.91 -0.40
N GLU A 46 6.76 -26.30 -1.57
CA GLU A 46 6.67 -26.91 -2.91
C GLU A 46 5.31 -27.58 -3.22
N LEU A 47 4.24 -27.13 -2.56
CA LEU A 47 2.86 -27.61 -2.74
C LEU A 47 2.20 -26.94 -3.97
N TYR A 48 2.76 -27.17 -5.14
CA TYR A 48 2.36 -26.47 -6.37
C TYR A 48 0.92 -26.81 -6.82
N ASP A 49 0.43 -28.02 -6.56
CA ASP A 49 -0.97 -28.37 -6.88
C ASP A 49 -1.97 -27.53 -6.09
N GLU A 50 -1.67 -27.28 -4.80
CA GLU A 50 -2.48 -26.38 -3.98
C GLU A 50 -2.29 -24.92 -4.40
N ALA A 51 -1.09 -24.53 -4.84
CA ALA A 51 -0.83 -23.19 -5.37
C ALA A 51 -1.60 -22.92 -6.68
N LEU A 52 -1.75 -23.92 -7.56
CA LEU A 52 -2.62 -23.84 -8.75
C LEU A 52 -4.09 -23.63 -8.38
N SER A 53 -4.56 -24.23 -7.27
CA SER A 53 -5.91 -23.98 -6.77
C SER A 53 -6.14 -22.52 -6.42
N VAL A 54 -5.12 -21.80 -5.87
CA VAL A 54 -5.21 -20.36 -5.60
C VAL A 54 -5.36 -19.57 -6.90
N ALA A 55 -4.65 -19.93 -7.96
CA ALA A 55 -4.79 -19.29 -9.27
C ALA A 55 -6.18 -19.53 -9.87
N ARG A 56 -6.68 -20.79 -9.79
CA ARG A 56 -8.01 -21.18 -10.28
C ARG A 56 -9.12 -20.43 -9.54
N GLU A 57 -9.06 -20.37 -8.21
CA GLU A 57 -10.02 -19.61 -7.38
C GLU A 57 -10.15 -18.14 -7.82
N GLN A 58 -9.05 -17.51 -8.25
CA GLN A 58 -9.08 -16.12 -8.73
C GLN A 58 -9.80 -16.00 -10.08
N VAL A 59 -9.50 -16.89 -11.01
CA VAL A 59 -10.14 -16.89 -12.34
C VAL A 59 -11.63 -17.19 -12.22
N GLU A 60 -12.02 -18.15 -11.39
CA GLU A 60 -13.42 -18.46 -11.07
C GLU A 60 -14.11 -17.28 -10.37
N GLY A 61 -13.38 -16.56 -9.52
CA GLY A 61 -13.83 -15.34 -8.82
C GLY A 61 -13.92 -14.10 -9.72
N GLY A 62 -13.65 -14.21 -11.02
CA GLY A 62 -13.81 -13.13 -12.00
C GLY A 62 -12.53 -12.34 -12.30
N ALA A 63 -11.36 -12.82 -11.92
CA ALA A 63 -10.10 -12.23 -12.39
C ALA A 63 -9.95 -12.46 -13.90
N GLN A 64 -9.67 -11.39 -14.62
CA GLN A 64 -9.48 -11.41 -16.08
C GLN A 64 -7.98 -11.42 -16.44
N ILE A 65 -7.11 -11.13 -15.48
CA ILE A 65 -5.66 -11.29 -15.53
C ILE A 65 -5.24 -11.84 -14.15
N ILE A 66 -4.20 -12.66 -14.08
CA ILE A 66 -3.62 -13.09 -12.80
C ILE A 66 -2.20 -12.53 -12.66
N ASP A 67 -1.95 -11.86 -11.54
CA ASP A 67 -0.64 -11.35 -11.15
C ASP A 67 0.14 -12.43 -10.42
N ILE A 68 1.37 -12.72 -10.88
CA ILE A 68 2.24 -13.75 -10.32
C ILE A 68 3.54 -13.13 -9.88
N ASN A 69 3.79 -13.18 -8.56
CA ASN A 69 5.02 -12.68 -7.95
C ASN A 69 5.67 -13.77 -7.10
N MET A 70 7.00 -13.95 -7.30
CA MET A 70 7.84 -14.90 -6.56
C MET A 70 9.00 -14.22 -5.83
N ASP A 71 8.90 -12.90 -5.57
CA ASP A 71 9.93 -12.11 -4.90
C ASP A 71 9.91 -12.33 -3.39
N GLU A 72 10.70 -13.32 -2.96
CA GLU A 72 10.91 -13.60 -1.53
C GLU A 72 12.33 -14.11 -1.30
N GLY A 73 12.98 -13.61 -0.24
CA GLY A 73 14.41 -13.83 0.00
C GLY A 73 14.84 -15.29 0.26
N MET A 74 13.89 -16.16 0.62
CA MET A 74 14.13 -17.58 0.93
C MET A 74 13.70 -18.52 -0.21
N ILE A 75 13.34 -17.98 -1.37
CA ILE A 75 12.91 -18.74 -2.56
C ILE A 75 13.84 -18.39 -3.72
N ASP A 76 14.23 -19.39 -4.53
CA ASP A 76 14.73 -19.10 -5.87
C ASP A 76 13.57 -18.63 -6.75
N GLY A 77 13.38 -17.30 -6.78
CA GLY A 77 12.24 -16.68 -7.47
C GLY A 77 12.21 -16.99 -8.95
N LYS A 78 13.37 -17.17 -9.60
CA LYS A 78 13.44 -17.50 -11.02
C LYS A 78 12.97 -18.93 -11.29
N GLU A 79 13.46 -19.90 -10.52
CA GLU A 79 13.05 -21.29 -10.64
C GLU A 79 11.57 -21.45 -10.31
N ALA A 80 11.10 -20.83 -9.21
CA ALA A 80 9.70 -20.87 -8.79
C ALA A 80 8.76 -20.25 -9.84
N MET A 81 9.12 -19.11 -10.44
CA MET A 81 8.37 -18.44 -11.50
C MET A 81 8.24 -19.36 -12.73
N VAL A 82 9.36 -19.90 -13.22
CA VAL A 82 9.37 -20.80 -14.38
C VAL A 82 8.55 -22.07 -14.12
N ARG A 83 8.73 -22.68 -12.96
CA ARG A 83 7.99 -23.90 -12.58
C ARG A 83 6.49 -23.65 -12.50
N PHE A 84 6.08 -22.58 -11.82
CA PHE A 84 4.66 -22.28 -11.64
C PHE A 84 3.97 -21.90 -12.96
N LEU A 85 4.63 -21.10 -13.81
CA LEU A 85 4.09 -20.74 -15.13
C LEU A 85 3.95 -21.94 -16.07
N ASN A 86 4.89 -22.88 -16.05
CA ASN A 86 4.79 -24.11 -16.82
C ASN A 86 3.63 -25.01 -16.34
N LEU A 87 3.36 -25.04 -15.03
CA LEU A 87 2.21 -25.74 -14.49
C LEU A 87 0.89 -25.06 -14.89
N ILE A 88 0.80 -23.73 -14.82
CA ILE A 88 -0.36 -22.97 -15.30
C ILE A 88 -0.62 -23.27 -16.78
N ALA A 89 0.41 -23.34 -17.61
CA ALA A 89 0.24 -23.59 -19.05
C ALA A 89 -0.43 -24.95 -19.34
N ALA A 90 -0.34 -25.90 -18.43
CA ALA A 90 -0.99 -27.22 -18.51
C ALA A 90 -2.45 -27.20 -18.00
N GLU A 91 -2.92 -26.13 -17.39
CA GLU A 91 -4.25 -25.96 -16.79
C GLU A 91 -5.12 -25.00 -17.61
N PRO A 92 -5.95 -25.49 -18.55
CA PRO A 92 -6.73 -24.62 -19.45
C PRO A 92 -7.66 -23.65 -18.71
N ASP A 93 -8.22 -24.05 -17.57
CA ASP A 93 -9.11 -23.23 -16.76
C ASP A 93 -8.41 -21.99 -16.18
N ILE A 94 -7.10 -22.08 -15.97
CA ILE A 94 -6.27 -20.96 -15.50
C ILE A 94 -5.64 -20.23 -16.68
N ALA A 95 -5.04 -20.99 -17.61
CA ALA A 95 -4.29 -20.46 -18.76
C ALA A 95 -5.16 -19.69 -19.76
N ARG A 96 -6.50 -19.75 -19.65
CA ARG A 96 -7.42 -19.00 -20.51
C ARG A 96 -7.23 -17.48 -20.35
N VAL A 97 -6.86 -16.99 -19.17
CA VAL A 97 -6.63 -15.57 -18.94
C VAL A 97 -5.14 -15.19 -19.15
N PRO A 98 -4.85 -13.95 -19.55
CA PRO A 98 -3.47 -13.44 -19.60
C PRO A 98 -2.81 -13.47 -18.22
N VAL A 99 -1.49 -13.64 -18.23
CA VAL A 99 -0.65 -13.59 -17.03
C VAL A 99 0.07 -12.24 -16.96
N MET A 100 0.11 -11.66 -15.76
CA MET A 100 0.97 -10.55 -15.38
C MET A 100 2.17 -11.09 -14.61
N ILE A 101 3.37 -10.85 -15.11
CA ILE A 101 4.61 -11.26 -14.46
C ILE A 101 5.08 -10.10 -13.61
N ASP A 102 5.04 -10.29 -12.30
CA ASP A 102 5.41 -9.28 -11.31
C ASP A 102 6.74 -9.65 -10.62
N SER A 103 7.73 -8.79 -10.77
CA SER A 103 8.98 -8.89 -10.04
C SER A 103 9.74 -7.57 -10.02
N SER A 104 10.47 -7.33 -8.94
CA SER A 104 11.47 -6.26 -8.82
C SER A 104 12.79 -6.60 -9.54
N LYS A 105 12.96 -7.86 -10.00
CA LYS A 105 14.20 -8.38 -10.60
C LYS A 105 13.99 -8.70 -12.08
N TRP A 106 14.80 -8.08 -12.92
CA TRP A 106 14.68 -8.25 -14.37
C TRP A 106 14.87 -9.71 -14.82
N ASP A 107 15.79 -10.45 -14.25
CA ASP A 107 16.07 -11.85 -14.60
C ASP A 107 14.89 -12.79 -14.32
N ILE A 108 14.06 -12.49 -13.31
CA ILE A 108 12.81 -13.21 -13.02
C ILE A 108 11.76 -12.84 -14.07
N ILE A 109 11.59 -11.54 -14.38
CA ILE A 109 10.67 -11.07 -15.43
C ILE A 109 11.01 -11.75 -16.77
N GLU A 110 12.28 -11.71 -17.18
CA GLU A 110 12.69 -12.26 -18.48
C GLU A 110 12.49 -13.78 -18.54
N ALA A 111 12.76 -14.50 -17.46
CA ALA A 111 12.49 -15.94 -17.36
C ALA A 111 10.99 -16.25 -17.43
N GLY A 112 10.16 -15.46 -16.78
CA GLY A 112 8.70 -15.57 -16.86
C GLY A 112 8.18 -15.32 -18.27
N LEU A 113 8.65 -14.26 -18.95
CA LEU A 113 8.28 -13.95 -20.33
C LEU A 113 8.56 -15.10 -21.33
N GLN A 114 9.59 -15.90 -21.05
CA GLN A 114 9.93 -17.07 -21.88
C GLN A 114 8.96 -18.25 -21.68
N CYS A 115 8.18 -18.25 -20.60
CA CYS A 115 7.27 -19.35 -20.27
C CYS A 115 5.82 -19.08 -20.65
N ILE A 116 5.40 -17.81 -20.76
CA ILE A 116 4.00 -17.49 -21.06
C ILE A 116 3.68 -17.69 -22.52
N GLN A 117 2.42 -18.09 -22.75
CA GLN A 117 1.82 -18.15 -24.08
C GLN A 117 0.85 -16.97 -24.25
N GLY A 118 0.68 -16.51 -25.47
CA GLY A 118 -0.14 -15.34 -25.77
C GLY A 118 0.56 -14.03 -25.44
N LYS A 119 -0.22 -13.00 -25.11
CA LYS A 119 0.27 -11.67 -24.79
C LYS A 119 -0.04 -11.33 -23.33
N GLY A 120 0.99 -11.42 -22.48
CA GLY A 120 0.90 -11.07 -21.07
C GLY A 120 1.28 -9.62 -20.78
N VAL A 121 1.42 -9.31 -19.51
CA VAL A 121 1.81 -7.99 -18.98
C VAL A 121 3.05 -8.13 -18.10
N VAL A 122 3.95 -7.19 -18.18
CA VAL A 122 5.09 -7.06 -17.25
C VAL A 122 4.75 -6.05 -16.15
N ASN A 123 4.92 -6.42 -14.91
CA ASN A 123 4.80 -5.57 -13.72
C ASN A 123 6.13 -5.59 -12.96
N SER A 124 6.97 -4.58 -13.01
CA SER A 124 6.85 -3.31 -13.70
C SER A 124 8.24 -2.80 -14.11
N ILE A 125 8.25 -1.74 -14.91
CA ILE A 125 9.45 -0.94 -15.15
C ILE A 125 9.25 0.49 -14.66
N SER A 126 10.35 1.21 -14.44
CA SER A 126 10.32 2.61 -14.02
C SER A 126 11.63 3.33 -14.35
N LEU A 127 11.62 4.65 -14.22
CA LEU A 127 12.83 5.47 -14.38
C LEU A 127 13.78 5.44 -13.16
N LYS A 128 13.47 4.66 -12.13
CA LYS A 128 14.24 4.54 -10.88
C LYS A 128 15.75 4.31 -11.09
N GLU A 129 16.12 3.50 -12.07
CA GLU A 129 17.51 3.18 -12.37
C GLU A 129 18.02 3.91 -13.63
N GLY A 130 17.37 5.02 -13.98
CA GLY A 130 17.71 5.88 -15.10
C GLY A 130 17.12 5.46 -16.44
N VAL A 131 17.12 6.42 -17.37
CA VAL A 131 16.49 6.32 -18.69
C VAL A 131 17.05 5.17 -19.53
N GLU A 132 18.36 4.95 -19.51
CA GLU A 132 18.99 3.91 -20.36
C GLU A 132 18.58 2.49 -19.93
N ASN A 133 18.49 2.22 -18.61
CA ASN A 133 18.02 0.93 -18.13
C ASN A 133 16.54 0.74 -18.48
N PHE A 134 15.73 1.78 -18.31
CA PHE A 134 14.32 1.81 -18.67
C PHE A 134 14.10 1.48 -20.15
N LYS A 135 14.85 2.12 -21.08
CA LYS A 135 14.81 1.83 -22.51
C LYS A 135 15.22 0.39 -22.83
N ASN A 136 16.25 -0.11 -22.17
CA ASN A 136 16.75 -1.47 -22.39
C ASN A 136 15.67 -2.50 -21.99
N GLN A 137 15.03 -2.33 -20.84
CA GLN A 137 13.94 -3.18 -20.40
C GLN A 137 12.73 -3.07 -21.32
N ALA A 138 12.31 -1.87 -21.69
CA ALA A 138 11.20 -1.62 -22.62
C ALA A 138 11.41 -2.28 -23.99
N ASN A 139 12.64 -2.17 -24.56
CA ASN A 139 12.98 -2.83 -25.82
C ASN A 139 12.88 -4.35 -25.74
N LYS A 140 13.27 -4.96 -24.62
CA LYS A 140 13.12 -6.40 -24.41
C LYS A 140 11.66 -6.80 -24.29
N ILE A 141 10.85 -6.08 -23.48
CA ILE A 141 9.42 -6.32 -23.33
C ILE A 141 8.72 -6.24 -24.69
N LYS A 142 9.02 -5.20 -25.47
CA LYS A 142 8.49 -5.03 -26.83
C LYS A 142 8.82 -6.22 -27.75
N ARG A 143 10.03 -6.79 -27.66
CA ARG A 143 10.44 -7.98 -28.43
C ARG A 143 9.66 -9.24 -28.04
N TYR A 144 9.32 -9.38 -26.75
CA TYR A 144 8.44 -10.45 -26.27
C TYR A 144 6.96 -10.21 -26.63
N GLY A 145 6.61 -8.99 -27.09
CA GLY A 145 5.25 -8.63 -27.46
C GLY A 145 4.31 -8.42 -26.27
N ALA A 146 4.84 -8.23 -25.07
CA ALA A 146 4.05 -8.02 -23.87
C ALA A 146 3.66 -6.54 -23.70
N ALA A 147 2.54 -6.29 -22.99
CA ALA A 147 2.22 -4.98 -22.43
C ALA A 147 3.03 -4.74 -21.15
N VAL A 148 3.08 -3.48 -20.68
CA VAL A 148 3.93 -3.12 -19.54
C VAL A 148 3.23 -2.19 -18.57
N ILE A 149 3.35 -2.48 -17.28
CA ILE A 149 3.07 -1.51 -16.21
C ILE A 149 4.30 -0.62 -16.03
N VAL A 150 4.06 0.68 -16.04
CA VAL A 150 5.05 1.73 -15.79
C VAL A 150 4.71 2.42 -14.49
N MET A 151 5.53 2.21 -13.47
CA MET A 151 5.35 2.88 -12.18
C MET A 151 5.79 4.34 -12.25
N ALA A 152 5.03 5.22 -11.62
CA ALA A 152 5.43 6.62 -11.40
C ALA A 152 6.56 6.70 -10.35
N PHE A 153 7.75 6.31 -10.76
CA PHE A 153 8.96 6.22 -9.96
C PHE A 153 10.17 6.58 -10.81
N ASP A 154 10.93 7.57 -10.40
CA ASP A 154 12.15 8.00 -11.07
C ASP A 154 13.38 7.96 -10.16
N GLU A 155 14.47 8.58 -10.58
CA GLU A 155 15.73 8.61 -9.88
C GLU A 155 15.65 9.25 -8.49
N ASP A 156 14.67 10.15 -8.29
CA ASP A 156 14.43 10.87 -7.03
C ASP A 156 13.46 10.13 -6.08
N GLY A 157 12.80 9.07 -6.56
CA GLY A 157 11.89 8.25 -5.76
C GLY A 157 10.49 8.07 -6.35
N GLN A 158 9.61 7.45 -5.57
CA GLN A 158 8.21 7.29 -5.93
C GLN A 158 7.48 8.64 -5.93
N ALA A 159 6.58 8.83 -6.90
CA ALA A 159 5.72 10.00 -6.94
C ALA A 159 4.67 9.94 -5.82
N ASP A 160 4.72 10.86 -4.90
CA ASP A 160 3.81 10.99 -3.76
C ASP A 160 2.78 12.13 -3.91
N SER A 161 3.03 13.09 -4.79
CA SER A 161 2.13 14.21 -5.12
C SER A 161 1.53 14.08 -6.52
N TYR A 162 0.46 14.83 -6.78
CA TYR A 162 -0.17 14.90 -8.09
C TYR A 162 0.82 15.33 -9.17
N GLU A 163 1.58 16.41 -8.92
CA GLU A 163 2.53 17.00 -9.86
C GLU A 163 3.61 16.00 -10.24
N ARG A 164 4.18 15.30 -9.25
CA ARG A 164 5.21 14.28 -9.48
C ARG A 164 4.67 13.09 -10.28
N ARG A 165 3.44 12.68 -10.03
CA ARG A 165 2.80 11.59 -10.79
C ARG A 165 2.68 11.92 -12.26
N ILE A 166 2.17 13.09 -12.60
CA ILE A 166 2.00 13.49 -14.01
C ILE A 166 3.35 13.72 -14.69
N GLU A 167 4.31 14.37 -14.02
CA GLU A 167 5.66 14.61 -14.57
C GLU A 167 6.37 13.30 -14.94
N ILE A 168 6.38 12.33 -14.04
CA ILE A 168 7.05 11.04 -14.28
C ILE A 168 6.32 10.23 -15.35
N CYS A 169 4.98 10.21 -15.33
CA CYS A 169 4.21 9.50 -16.34
C CYS A 169 4.41 10.11 -17.73
N GLU A 170 4.39 11.43 -17.87
CA GLU A 170 4.64 12.12 -19.12
C GLU A 170 6.06 11.84 -19.66
N ARG A 171 7.07 11.99 -18.80
CA ARG A 171 8.47 11.68 -19.14
C ARG A 171 8.61 10.23 -19.59
N SER A 172 8.03 9.28 -18.86
CA SER A 172 8.07 7.86 -19.20
C SER A 172 7.38 7.58 -20.53
N TYR A 173 6.22 8.21 -20.77
CA TYR A 173 5.48 8.07 -22.02
C TYR A 173 6.28 8.55 -23.21
N CYS A 174 6.86 9.75 -23.15
CA CYS A 174 7.71 10.29 -24.23
C CYS A 174 8.89 9.37 -24.54
N VAL A 175 9.59 8.87 -23.51
CA VAL A 175 10.71 7.92 -23.73
C VAL A 175 10.23 6.63 -24.40
N LEU A 176 9.10 6.07 -23.95
CA LEU A 176 8.57 4.82 -24.51
C LEU A 176 8.08 4.98 -25.94
N VAL A 177 7.29 6.01 -26.22
CA VAL A 177 6.66 6.20 -27.53
C VAL A 177 7.64 6.78 -28.53
N ASP A 178 8.33 7.87 -28.19
CA ASP A 178 9.14 8.62 -29.14
C ASP A 178 10.54 8.00 -29.34
N GLU A 179 11.15 7.45 -28.29
CA GLU A 179 12.53 6.94 -28.38
C GLU A 179 12.61 5.42 -28.56
N VAL A 180 11.73 4.64 -27.88
CA VAL A 180 11.68 3.17 -28.00
C VAL A 180 10.73 2.74 -29.11
N GLY A 181 9.74 3.56 -29.47
CA GLY A 181 8.65 3.20 -30.38
C GLY A 181 7.77 2.08 -29.79
N PHE A 182 7.53 2.12 -28.47
CA PHE A 182 6.63 1.19 -27.79
C PHE A 182 5.18 1.50 -28.19
N PRO A 183 4.31 0.49 -28.44
CA PRO A 183 2.91 0.75 -28.74
C PRO A 183 2.24 1.47 -27.56
N CYS A 184 1.63 2.61 -27.79
CA CYS A 184 1.02 3.41 -26.73
C CYS A 184 -0.14 2.68 -26.02
N GLU A 185 -0.87 1.82 -26.76
CA GLU A 185 -1.94 0.98 -26.25
C GLU A 185 -1.46 -0.16 -25.33
N ASP A 186 -0.18 -0.45 -25.32
CA ASP A 186 0.43 -1.47 -24.46
C ASP A 186 1.06 -0.89 -23.19
N ILE A 187 0.96 0.43 -23.01
CA ILE A 187 1.46 1.14 -21.81
C ILE A 187 0.35 1.26 -20.78
N ILE A 188 0.62 0.77 -19.58
CA ILE A 188 -0.29 0.83 -18.43
C ILE A 188 0.43 1.58 -17.31
N PHE A 189 -0.02 2.75 -16.92
CA PHE A 189 0.58 3.51 -15.82
C PHE A 189 0.06 3.03 -14.46
N ASP A 190 0.95 2.90 -13.49
CA ASP A 190 0.65 2.85 -12.06
C ASP A 190 1.16 4.14 -11.40
N PRO A 191 0.28 5.13 -11.19
CA PRO A 191 0.65 6.39 -10.55
C PRO A 191 0.81 6.29 -9.03
N ASN A 192 0.98 5.12 -8.49
CA ASN A 192 1.13 4.74 -7.08
C ASN A 192 -0.12 4.99 -6.22
N ILE A 193 -0.72 3.91 -5.74
CA ILE A 193 -1.76 3.97 -4.72
C ILE A 193 -1.10 3.89 -3.35
N PHE A 194 -1.16 4.99 -2.60
CA PHE A 194 -0.66 5.07 -1.24
C PHE A 194 -1.78 4.95 -0.21
N PRO A 195 -1.44 4.54 1.04
CA PRO A 195 -2.41 4.48 2.12
C PRO A 195 -3.01 5.85 2.43
N VAL A 196 -4.28 5.85 2.79
CA VAL A 196 -4.97 7.00 3.40
C VAL A 196 -5.28 6.70 4.87
N ALA A 197 -5.81 7.68 5.59
CA ALA A 197 -6.16 7.55 7.01
C ALA A 197 -5.00 7.03 7.87
N THR A 198 -3.78 7.48 7.59
CA THR A 198 -2.58 7.12 8.35
C THR A 198 -2.40 7.95 9.62
N GLY A 199 -3.13 9.06 9.73
CA GLY A 199 -2.96 10.08 10.77
C GLY A 199 -1.86 11.10 10.47
N MET A 200 -1.20 11.02 9.31
CA MET A 200 -0.23 11.99 8.80
C MET A 200 -0.90 12.89 7.76
N GLU A 201 -0.77 14.22 7.91
CA GLU A 201 -1.46 15.20 7.05
C GLU A 201 -1.03 15.09 5.58
N GLU A 202 0.26 14.80 5.33
CA GLU A 202 0.83 14.59 4.01
C GLU A 202 0.18 13.45 3.21
N HIS A 203 -0.48 12.50 3.89
CA HIS A 203 -1.16 11.38 3.25
C HIS A 203 -2.65 11.62 2.97
N ASN A 204 -3.21 12.76 3.41
CA ASN A 204 -4.63 13.02 3.29
C ASN A 204 -5.10 13.11 1.83
N ASN A 205 -4.24 13.57 0.92
CA ASN A 205 -4.56 13.71 -0.50
C ASN A 205 -4.19 12.49 -1.34
N ASN A 206 -3.58 11.45 -0.79
CA ASN A 206 -3.04 10.33 -1.56
C ASN A 206 -4.03 9.71 -2.56
N ALA A 207 -5.28 9.50 -2.15
CA ALA A 207 -6.31 8.95 -3.04
C ALA A 207 -6.81 9.98 -4.05
N LEU A 208 -7.05 11.22 -3.61
CA LEU A 208 -7.51 12.32 -4.48
C LEU A 208 -6.47 12.64 -5.57
N ASP A 209 -5.19 12.68 -5.21
CA ASP A 209 -4.09 12.89 -6.15
C ASP A 209 -3.98 11.74 -7.16
N PHE A 210 -4.23 10.49 -6.72
CA PHE A 210 -4.30 9.36 -7.63
C PHE A 210 -5.45 9.51 -8.63
N PHE A 211 -6.65 9.90 -8.18
CA PHE A 211 -7.79 10.12 -9.07
C PHE A 211 -7.52 11.22 -10.09
N ASN A 212 -6.97 12.34 -9.65
CA ASN A 212 -6.63 13.45 -10.52
C ASN A 212 -5.52 13.08 -11.53
N ALA A 213 -4.47 12.38 -11.08
CA ALA A 213 -3.41 11.91 -11.96
C ALA A 213 -3.93 10.90 -13.00
N THR A 214 -4.82 9.98 -12.59
CA THR A 214 -5.49 9.04 -13.48
C THR A 214 -6.24 9.77 -14.59
N LYS A 215 -7.05 10.77 -14.23
CA LYS A 215 -7.78 11.59 -15.20
C LYS A 215 -6.83 12.30 -16.15
N TRP A 216 -5.78 12.93 -15.63
CA TRP A 216 -4.79 13.63 -16.43
C TRP A 216 -4.08 12.69 -17.42
N ILE A 217 -3.66 11.50 -16.98
CA ILE A 217 -3.03 10.49 -17.85
C ILE A 217 -3.96 10.12 -19.01
N ARG A 218 -5.24 9.86 -18.72
CA ARG A 218 -6.22 9.48 -19.75
C ARG A 218 -6.51 10.58 -20.76
N GLU A 219 -6.43 11.84 -20.34
CA GLU A 219 -6.67 13.00 -21.20
C GLU A 219 -5.44 13.43 -22.00
N ASN A 220 -4.22 13.21 -21.49
CA ASN A 220 -3.00 13.79 -22.05
C ASN A 220 -2.02 12.75 -22.66
N LEU A 221 -2.13 11.46 -22.29
CA LEU A 221 -1.27 10.40 -22.80
C LEU A 221 -2.08 9.41 -23.68
N PRO A 222 -2.23 9.70 -24.99
CA PRO A 222 -3.13 8.95 -25.87
C PRO A 222 -2.81 7.45 -25.92
N GLY A 223 -3.81 6.61 -25.76
CA GLY A 223 -3.70 5.15 -25.81
C GLY A 223 -3.27 4.51 -24.49
N ALA A 224 -2.67 5.25 -23.55
CA ALA A 224 -2.24 4.71 -22.28
C ALA A 224 -3.41 4.32 -21.38
N HIS A 225 -3.19 3.27 -20.59
CA HIS A 225 -4.11 2.73 -19.59
C HIS A 225 -3.65 3.07 -18.17
N VAL A 226 -4.51 2.86 -17.17
CA VAL A 226 -4.17 3.10 -15.76
C VAL A 226 -4.56 1.91 -14.91
N SER A 227 -3.63 1.47 -14.07
CA SER A 227 -3.77 0.40 -13.08
C SER A 227 -3.24 0.82 -11.72
N GLY A 228 -3.33 -0.04 -10.72
CA GLY A 228 -2.72 0.13 -9.41
C GLY A 228 -3.10 -0.98 -8.43
N GLY A 229 -2.30 -1.13 -7.38
CA GLY A 229 -2.52 -2.07 -6.30
C GLY A 229 -3.54 -1.53 -5.30
N VAL A 230 -4.83 -1.85 -5.48
CA VAL A 230 -5.95 -1.26 -4.72
C VAL A 230 -5.86 -1.55 -3.22
N SER A 231 -5.34 -2.70 -2.83
CA SER A 231 -5.18 -3.09 -1.43
C SER A 231 -4.33 -2.12 -0.60
N ASN A 232 -3.47 -1.33 -1.25
CA ASN A 232 -2.60 -0.37 -0.58
C ASN A 232 -3.37 0.78 0.06
N VAL A 233 -4.48 1.25 -0.54
CA VAL A 233 -5.27 2.38 -0.04
C VAL A 233 -5.74 2.17 1.40
N SER A 234 -6.04 0.91 1.74
CA SER A 234 -6.62 0.51 3.03
C SER A 234 -5.60 -0.09 4.02
N PHE A 235 -4.31 0.10 3.76
CA PHE A 235 -3.24 -0.48 4.59
C PHE A 235 -3.37 -0.09 6.07
N SER A 236 -3.82 1.12 6.36
CA SER A 236 -4.05 1.65 7.72
C SER A 236 -5.07 0.84 8.53
N PHE A 237 -5.94 0.09 7.85
CA PHE A 237 -6.98 -0.73 8.45
C PHE A 237 -6.73 -2.24 8.33
N ARG A 238 -5.47 -2.67 8.20
CA ARG A 238 -5.13 -4.10 8.19
C ARG A 238 -5.74 -4.81 9.40
N GLY A 239 -6.43 -5.94 9.14
CA GLY A 239 -7.12 -6.71 10.16
C GLY A 239 -8.59 -6.34 10.37
N ASN A 240 -9.11 -5.30 9.69
CA ASN A 240 -10.54 -4.98 9.64
C ASN A 240 -11.06 -5.11 8.20
N ASN A 241 -11.50 -6.31 7.82
CA ASN A 241 -11.90 -6.58 6.44
C ASN A 241 -13.11 -5.75 6.02
N VAL A 242 -14.10 -5.53 6.90
CA VAL A 242 -15.31 -4.75 6.59
C VAL A 242 -14.97 -3.34 6.13
N VAL A 243 -14.12 -2.63 6.89
CA VAL A 243 -13.68 -1.28 6.50
C VAL A 243 -12.83 -1.32 5.24
N ARG A 244 -11.95 -2.32 5.09
CA ARG A 244 -11.09 -2.44 3.92
C ARG A 244 -11.89 -2.70 2.64
N GLU A 245 -12.87 -3.58 2.69
CA GLU A 245 -13.76 -3.89 1.56
C GLU A 245 -14.54 -2.63 1.14
N ALA A 246 -15.11 -1.90 2.10
CA ALA A 246 -15.76 -0.62 1.83
C ALA A 246 -14.81 0.41 1.20
N MET A 247 -13.57 0.51 1.70
CA MET A 247 -12.55 1.41 1.14
C MET A 247 -12.17 1.01 -0.28
N HIS A 248 -12.01 -0.29 -0.58
CA HIS A 248 -11.70 -0.76 -1.92
C HIS A 248 -12.83 -0.46 -2.90
N SER A 249 -14.08 -0.73 -2.50
CA SER A 249 -15.26 -0.47 -3.32
C SER A 249 -15.43 1.03 -3.63
N ALA A 250 -15.33 1.88 -2.60
CA ALA A 250 -15.43 3.32 -2.79
C ALA A 250 -14.25 3.89 -3.61
N PHE A 251 -13.02 3.42 -3.37
CA PHE A 251 -11.85 3.83 -4.14
C PHE A 251 -12.02 3.47 -5.63
N LEU A 252 -12.40 2.23 -5.93
CA LEU A 252 -12.62 1.78 -7.31
C LEU A 252 -13.72 2.57 -7.99
N TYR A 253 -14.83 2.83 -7.30
CA TYR A 253 -15.93 3.63 -7.84
C TYR A 253 -15.43 4.99 -8.33
N HIS A 254 -14.67 5.72 -7.51
CA HIS A 254 -14.12 7.02 -7.89
C HIS A 254 -13.00 6.90 -8.93
N ALA A 255 -12.08 5.94 -8.80
CA ALA A 255 -10.97 5.76 -9.72
C ALA A 255 -11.44 5.40 -11.15
N ILE A 256 -12.46 4.56 -11.28
CA ILE A 256 -13.07 4.19 -12.58
C ILE A 256 -13.70 5.41 -13.24
N GLN A 257 -14.40 6.25 -12.48
CA GLN A 257 -14.96 7.51 -13.01
C GLN A 257 -13.89 8.48 -13.51
N HIS A 258 -12.67 8.40 -12.97
CA HIS A 258 -11.52 9.19 -13.41
C HIS A 258 -10.72 8.51 -14.54
N GLY A 259 -11.14 7.31 -14.99
CA GLY A 259 -10.56 6.62 -16.14
C GLY A 259 -9.62 5.47 -15.82
N MET A 260 -9.55 5.00 -14.57
CA MET A 260 -8.86 3.75 -14.23
C MET A 260 -9.61 2.58 -14.87
N ASP A 261 -8.94 1.81 -15.70
CA ASP A 261 -9.57 0.74 -16.48
C ASP A 261 -9.19 -0.68 -16.03
N MET A 262 -8.19 -0.81 -15.17
CA MET A 262 -7.86 -2.08 -14.55
C MET A 262 -7.25 -1.88 -13.14
N GLY A 263 -7.21 -2.93 -12.33
CA GLY A 263 -6.64 -2.85 -10.98
C GLY A 263 -6.30 -4.19 -10.39
N ILE A 264 -5.22 -4.20 -9.61
CA ILE A 264 -4.74 -5.37 -8.87
C ILE A 264 -5.55 -5.46 -7.58
N VAL A 265 -6.41 -6.47 -7.51
CA VAL A 265 -7.41 -6.63 -6.45
C VAL A 265 -7.52 -8.07 -5.99
N ASN A 266 -8.11 -8.28 -4.82
CA ASN A 266 -8.65 -9.59 -4.48
C ASN A 266 -10.09 -9.71 -5.00
N PRO A 267 -10.35 -10.48 -6.07
CA PRO A 267 -11.68 -10.54 -6.69
C PRO A 267 -12.78 -11.02 -5.72
N SER A 268 -12.41 -11.84 -4.72
CA SER A 268 -13.34 -12.39 -3.73
C SER A 268 -13.76 -11.40 -2.63
N LEU A 269 -13.09 -10.25 -2.54
CA LEU A 269 -13.31 -9.25 -1.48
C LEU A 269 -13.76 -7.89 -2.05
N LEU A 270 -14.38 -7.88 -3.21
CA LEU A 270 -14.97 -6.68 -3.80
C LEU A 270 -16.46 -6.66 -3.48
N GLU A 271 -16.87 -5.74 -2.61
CA GLU A 271 -18.27 -5.44 -2.36
C GLU A 271 -18.82 -4.50 -3.42
N ILE A 272 -20.11 -4.60 -3.72
CA ILE A 272 -20.78 -3.65 -4.62
C ILE A 272 -20.89 -2.32 -3.89
N TYR A 273 -20.49 -1.23 -4.55
CA TYR A 273 -20.47 0.11 -3.96
C TYR A 273 -21.82 0.51 -3.31
N ASP A 274 -22.92 0.19 -3.98
CA ASP A 274 -24.29 0.51 -3.52
C ASP A 274 -24.74 -0.34 -2.32
N ASP A 275 -24.09 -1.47 -2.06
CA ASP A 275 -24.39 -2.39 -0.96
C ASP A 275 -23.63 -2.03 0.32
N VAL A 276 -22.61 -1.19 0.22
CA VAL A 276 -21.88 -0.70 1.39
C VAL A 276 -22.81 0.09 2.31
N GLU A 277 -22.76 -0.19 3.61
CA GLU A 277 -23.55 0.52 4.60
C GLU A 277 -23.32 2.04 4.51
N LYS A 278 -24.40 2.84 4.37
CA LYS A 278 -24.32 4.25 4.00
C LYS A 278 -23.48 5.12 4.95
N ASN A 279 -23.56 4.87 6.25
CA ASN A 279 -22.78 5.64 7.22
C ASN A 279 -21.28 5.27 7.17
N LEU A 280 -20.95 4.02 6.86
CA LEU A 280 -19.58 3.59 6.62
C LEU A 280 -19.06 4.18 5.30
N LEU A 281 -19.87 4.14 4.24
CA LEU A 281 -19.52 4.69 2.92
C LEU A 281 -19.23 6.19 3.01
N GLU A 282 -20.08 6.98 3.69
CA GLU A 282 -19.87 8.41 3.89
C GLU A 282 -18.50 8.69 4.55
N ARG A 283 -18.17 7.93 5.62
CA ARG A 283 -16.91 8.13 6.34
C ARG A 283 -15.68 7.70 5.53
N VAL A 284 -15.82 6.64 4.74
CA VAL A 284 -14.79 6.19 3.81
C VAL A 284 -14.55 7.23 2.73
N GLU A 285 -15.60 7.78 2.14
CA GLU A 285 -15.48 8.82 1.12
C GLU A 285 -14.93 10.14 1.68
N ASP A 286 -15.30 10.52 2.90
CA ASP A 286 -14.72 11.68 3.58
C ASP A 286 -13.19 11.57 3.66
N VAL A 287 -12.67 10.34 3.88
CA VAL A 287 -11.23 10.06 3.89
C VAL A 287 -10.64 10.06 2.48
N LEU A 288 -11.24 9.32 1.54
CA LEU A 288 -10.70 9.18 0.18
C LEU A 288 -10.66 10.50 -0.58
N LEU A 289 -11.66 11.35 -0.36
CA LEU A 289 -11.81 12.63 -1.04
C LEU A 289 -11.33 13.83 -0.20
N ASN A 290 -10.73 13.55 0.96
CA ASN A 290 -10.24 14.56 1.90
C ASN A 290 -11.26 15.69 2.15
N ARG A 291 -12.53 15.33 2.42
CA ARG A 291 -13.63 16.28 2.57
C ARG A 291 -13.63 17.02 3.91
N ARG A 292 -12.93 16.48 4.92
CA ARG A 292 -12.97 16.96 6.32
C ARG A 292 -11.65 16.71 7.01
N GLU A 293 -11.26 17.59 7.90
CA GLU A 293 -10.04 17.42 8.73
C GLU A 293 -10.15 16.25 9.73
N ASP A 294 -11.36 15.97 10.24
CA ASP A 294 -11.64 14.89 11.20
C ASP A 294 -12.02 13.54 10.55
N ALA A 295 -11.88 13.42 9.22
CA ALA A 295 -12.31 12.22 8.47
C ALA A 295 -11.69 10.93 9.00
N THR A 296 -10.37 10.93 9.24
CA THR A 296 -9.65 9.78 9.79
C THR A 296 -10.17 9.35 11.15
N ASP A 297 -10.45 10.29 12.05
CA ASP A 297 -10.94 10.01 13.41
C ASP A 297 -12.33 9.41 13.37
N ARG A 298 -13.21 9.96 12.56
CA ARG A 298 -14.57 9.45 12.35
C ARG A 298 -14.57 8.03 11.80
N LEU A 299 -13.70 7.71 10.84
CA LEU A 299 -13.59 6.37 10.30
C LEU A 299 -13.00 5.38 11.32
N LEU A 300 -12.05 5.81 12.15
CA LEU A 300 -11.51 5.01 13.24
C LEU A 300 -12.57 4.64 14.27
N GLU A 301 -13.40 5.61 14.68
CA GLU A 301 -14.52 5.37 15.61
C GLU A 301 -15.49 4.32 15.06
N MET A 302 -15.80 4.42 13.77
CA MET A 302 -16.65 3.45 13.09
C MET A 302 -15.99 2.06 13.03
N ALA A 303 -14.70 2.01 12.70
CA ALA A 303 -13.94 0.76 12.62
C ALA A 303 -13.88 0.02 13.97
N GLU A 304 -13.80 0.75 15.09
CA GLU A 304 -13.85 0.18 16.44
C GLU A 304 -15.24 -0.39 16.75
N SER A 305 -16.31 0.30 16.35
CA SER A 305 -17.69 -0.15 16.57
C SER A 305 -18.01 -1.44 15.78
N LEU A 306 -17.46 -1.57 14.58
CA LEU A 306 -17.65 -2.74 13.71
C LEU A 306 -16.88 -3.99 14.18
N LYS A 307 -15.86 -3.83 15.03
CA LYS A 307 -15.11 -4.97 15.60
C LYS A 307 -15.87 -5.77 16.67
N GLY A 308 -17.11 -5.41 17.01
CA GLY A 308 -18.00 -6.29 17.77
C GLY A 308 -18.45 -5.84 19.13
N GLU A 309 -18.65 -4.54 19.36
CA GLU A 309 -19.52 -4.12 20.47
C GLU A 309 -20.42 -2.96 20.06
N LYS A 310 -21.71 -3.18 20.26
CA LYS A 310 -22.78 -2.19 20.02
C LYS A 310 -22.44 -0.88 20.71
N GLY A 311 -22.52 0.20 19.95
CA GLY A 311 -22.19 1.55 20.32
C GLY A 311 -22.63 1.96 21.72
N LYS A 312 -21.67 2.32 22.55
CA LYS A 312 -21.88 3.27 23.63
C LYS A 312 -21.49 4.64 23.11
N GLN A 313 -22.47 5.58 23.13
CA GLN A 313 -22.12 7.00 23.00
C GLN A 313 -20.97 7.29 23.95
N ARG A 314 -19.89 7.86 23.41
CA ARG A 314 -18.73 8.27 24.21
C ARG A 314 -19.16 9.39 25.16
N VAL A 315 -19.56 9.03 26.36
CA VAL A 315 -19.33 9.89 27.52
C VAL A 315 -17.81 9.96 27.63
N VAL A 316 -17.24 11.15 27.69
CA VAL A 316 -15.81 11.33 27.98
C VAL A 316 -15.58 10.70 29.33
N ASP A 317 -15.13 9.44 29.32
CA ASP A 317 -14.87 8.70 30.54
C ASP A 317 -13.52 9.19 31.10
N LEU A 318 -13.60 10.00 32.15
CA LEU A 318 -12.44 10.50 32.88
C LEU A 318 -12.06 9.60 34.07
N SER A 319 -12.69 8.45 34.24
CA SER A 319 -12.39 7.52 35.35
C SER A 319 -10.95 7.05 35.36
N TRP A 320 -10.30 7.02 34.19
CA TRP A 320 -8.86 6.71 34.05
C TRP A 320 -7.96 7.74 34.77
N ARG A 321 -8.45 8.97 35.01
CA ARG A 321 -7.70 10.00 35.76
C ARG A 321 -7.54 9.65 37.25
N GLU A 322 -8.38 8.75 37.79
CA GLU A 322 -8.31 8.27 39.18
C GLU A 322 -7.21 7.20 39.36
N LYS A 323 -6.62 6.70 38.27
CA LYS A 323 -5.58 5.68 38.33
C LYS A 323 -4.21 6.26 38.71
N GLY A 324 -3.27 5.37 39.05
CA GLY A 324 -1.89 5.73 39.31
C GLY A 324 -1.22 6.36 38.08
N ILE A 325 -0.19 7.18 38.32
CA ILE A 325 0.46 8.00 37.28
C ILE A 325 0.98 7.16 36.09
N ASN A 326 1.59 6.01 36.34
CA ASN A 326 2.10 5.13 35.29
C ASN A 326 0.97 4.56 34.41
N GLU A 327 -0.16 4.22 35.03
CA GLU A 327 -1.34 3.74 34.31
C GLU A 327 -2.00 4.86 33.49
N ARG A 328 -1.99 6.10 34.00
CA ARG A 328 -2.48 7.28 33.28
C ARG A 328 -1.65 7.55 32.03
N LEU A 329 -0.32 7.54 32.15
CA LEU A 329 0.60 7.71 31.02
C LEU A 329 0.42 6.61 29.98
N SER A 330 0.37 5.35 30.41
CA SER A 330 0.13 4.23 29.49
C SER A 330 -1.24 4.33 28.80
N TYR A 331 -2.28 4.71 29.53
CA TYR A 331 -3.61 4.91 28.96
C TYR A 331 -3.64 6.05 27.94
N ALA A 332 -3.02 7.18 28.27
CA ALA A 332 -2.90 8.33 27.36
C ALA A 332 -2.18 7.96 26.07
N LEU A 333 -1.08 7.19 26.16
CA LEU A 333 -0.35 6.67 25.00
C LEU A 333 -1.23 5.73 24.15
N VAL A 334 -1.84 4.72 24.76
CA VAL A 334 -2.70 3.74 24.06
C VAL A 334 -3.91 4.40 23.40
N LYS A 335 -4.50 5.43 24.02
CA LYS A 335 -5.67 6.14 23.50
C LYS A 335 -5.35 7.36 22.65
N GLY A 336 -4.08 7.76 22.57
CA GLY A 336 -3.65 8.93 21.80
C GLY A 336 -4.11 10.26 22.39
N ILE A 337 -4.25 10.36 23.74
CA ILE A 337 -4.76 11.56 24.45
C ILE A 337 -3.60 12.48 24.79
N THR A 338 -3.62 13.70 24.27
CA THR A 338 -2.57 14.70 24.47
C THR A 338 -2.89 15.74 25.55
N ASP A 339 -4.16 15.84 26.00
CA ASP A 339 -4.65 16.96 26.81
C ASP A 339 -4.00 17.03 28.19
N PHE A 340 -3.68 15.89 28.79
CA PHE A 340 -3.15 15.80 30.15
C PHE A 340 -1.69 15.36 30.21
N ILE A 341 -1.06 15.13 29.06
CA ILE A 341 0.24 14.44 29.00
C ILE A 341 1.36 15.21 29.68
N GLU A 342 1.39 16.53 29.56
CA GLU A 342 2.42 17.37 30.20
C GLU A 342 2.31 17.36 31.71
N GLU A 343 1.09 17.49 32.25
CA GLU A 343 0.80 17.44 33.67
C GLU A 343 1.18 16.07 34.26
N ASP A 344 0.76 14.99 33.57
CA ASP A 344 1.04 13.63 33.99
C ASP A 344 2.54 13.31 33.90
N THR A 345 3.21 13.82 32.87
CA THR A 345 4.67 13.66 32.71
C THR A 345 5.42 14.39 33.83
N GLU A 346 4.98 15.59 34.22
CA GLU A 346 5.59 16.33 35.34
C GLU A 346 5.38 15.62 36.69
N GLU A 347 4.17 15.17 36.96
CA GLU A 347 3.89 14.40 38.18
C GLU A 347 4.75 13.13 38.25
N CYS A 348 4.88 12.44 37.13
CA CYS A 348 5.72 11.26 37.00
C CYS A 348 7.20 11.60 37.22
N ARG A 349 7.72 12.71 36.60
CA ARG A 349 9.09 13.16 36.73
C ARG A 349 9.48 13.42 38.18
N GLN A 350 8.57 13.97 38.98
CA GLN A 350 8.82 14.24 40.41
C GLN A 350 8.99 12.97 41.25
N SER A 351 8.52 11.83 40.77
CA SER A 351 8.63 10.53 41.45
C SER A 351 9.93 9.78 41.11
N PHE A 352 10.71 10.23 40.11
CA PHE A 352 11.96 9.63 39.69
C PHE A 352 13.17 10.51 40.02
N ALA A 353 14.32 9.88 40.18
CA ALA A 353 15.57 10.59 40.49
C ALA A 353 16.08 11.34 39.25
N ARG A 354 15.89 10.78 38.07
CA ARG A 354 16.37 11.31 36.79
C ARG A 354 15.20 11.44 35.79
N PRO A 355 15.12 12.57 35.05
CA PRO A 355 14.05 12.76 34.04
C PRO A 355 14.02 11.69 32.97
N ILE A 356 15.17 11.11 32.59
CA ILE A 356 15.26 10.07 31.58
C ILE A 356 14.51 8.77 31.98
N GLU A 357 14.43 8.46 33.28
CA GLU A 357 13.77 7.27 33.81
C GLU A 357 12.25 7.26 33.53
N VAL A 358 11.65 8.43 33.33
CA VAL A 358 10.24 8.54 32.90
C VAL A 358 10.07 8.03 31.48
N ILE A 359 11.04 8.28 30.61
CA ILE A 359 11.05 7.81 29.22
C ILE A 359 11.32 6.30 29.21
N GLU A 360 12.40 5.86 29.87
CA GLU A 360 12.86 4.46 29.87
C GLU A 360 11.92 3.50 30.61
N GLY A 361 11.07 4.00 31.50
CA GLY A 361 10.07 3.23 32.24
C GLY A 361 8.65 3.48 31.74
N PRO A 362 7.85 4.32 32.42
CA PRO A 362 6.40 4.42 32.18
C PRO A 362 5.97 4.74 30.75
N LEU A 363 6.74 5.61 30.04
CA LEU A 363 6.42 5.97 28.66
C LEU A 363 6.75 4.83 27.70
N MET A 364 7.88 4.16 27.88
CA MET A 364 8.24 2.99 27.07
C MET A 364 7.32 1.80 27.34
N ASP A 365 6.92 1.58 28.59
CA ASP A 365 5.97 0.53 28.93
C ASP A 365 4.63 0.75 28.20
N GLY A 366 4.15 2.00 28.15
CA GLY A 366 2.97 2.36 27.38
C GLY A 366 3.14 2.13 25.87
N MET A 367 4.30 2.47 25.31
CA MET A 367 4.60 2.22 23.89
C MET A 367 4.77 0.74 23.57
N ASN A 368 5.26 -0.08 24.49
CA ASN A 368 5.30 -1.54 24.31
C ASN A 368 3.89 -2.11 24.19
N VAL A 369 2.92 -1.64 25.02
CA VAL A 369 1.51 -2.02 24.89
C VAL A 369 0.95 -1.62 23.52
N VAL A 370 1.28 -0.42 23.02
CA VAL A 370 0.91 0.02 21.66
C VAL A 370 1.47 -0.92 20.60
N GLY A 371 2.75 -1.30 20.73
CA GLY A 371 3.42 -2.25 19.82
C GLY A 371 2.74 -3.61 19.79
N ASP A 372 2.39 -4.18 20.96
CA ASP A 372 1.70 -5.48 21.07
C ASP A 372 0.30 -5.43 20.46
N LEU A 373 -0.44 -4.34 20.68
CA LEU A 373 -1.77 -4.13 20.12
C LEU A 373 -1.70 -3.99 18.59
N PHE A 374 -0.71 -3.27 18.07
CA PHE A 374 -0.50 -3.13 16.64
C PHE A 374 -0.07 -4.45 16.00
N GLY A 375 0.89 -5.15 16.58
CA GLY A 375 1.39 -6.45 16.10
C GLY A 375 0.31 -7.54 16.10
N SER A 376 -0.64 -7.51 17.05
CA SER A 376 -1.79 -8.42 17.10
C SER A 376 -2.97 -8.00 16.22
N GLY A 377 -2.87 -6.90 15.46
CA GLY A 377 -3.95 -6.39 14.62
C GLY A 377 -5.15 -5.80 15.38
N LYS A 378 -4.98 -5.50 16.67
CA LYS A 378 -6.01 -4.86 17.51
C LYS A 378 -5.94 -3.33 17.45
N MET A 379 -4.84 -2.77 16.99
CA MET A 379 -4.62 -1.34 16.79
C MET A 379 -4.26 -1.06 15.34
N PHE A 380 -4.67 0.08 14.80
CA PHE A 380 -4.40 0.49 13.42
C PHE A 380 -3.30 1.54 13.36
N LEU A 381 -2.71 1.72 12.16
CA LEU A 381 -1.64 2.69 11.95
C LEU A 381 -1.97 4.11 12.44
N PRO A 382 -3.15 4.71 12.17
CA PRO A 382 -3.46 6.05 12.67
C PRO A 382 -3.44 6.16 14.19
N GLN A 383 -3.82 5.09 14.88
CA GLN A 383 -3.77 5.05 16.35
C GLN A 383 -2.32 5.02 16.84
N VAL A 384 -1.44 4.28 16.17
CA VAL A 384 0.01 4.27 16.48
C VAL A 384 0.62 5.65 16.27
N VAL A 385 0.26 6.35 15.20
CA VAL A 385 0.72 7.74 14.93
C VAL A 385 0.24 8.69 16.03
N LYS A 386 -1.01 8.55 16.50
CA LYS A 386 -1.51 9.34 17.66
C LYS A 386 -0.72 9.04 18.94
N SER A 387 -0.46 7.77 19.22
CA SER A 387 0.39 7.36 20.36
C SER A 387 1.79 7.96 20.28
N ALA A 388 2.39 7.96 19.11
CA ALA A 388 3.68 8.57 18.84
C ALA A 388 3.67 10.10 19.07
N ARG A 389 2.58 10.79 18.72
CA ARG A 389 2.41 12.24 19.06
C ARG A 389 2.37 12.48 20.57
N VAL A 390 1.66 11.64 21.33
CA VAL A 390 1.64 11.72 22.79
C VAL A 390 3.03 11.53 23.35
N MET A 391 3.74 10.48 22.90
CA MET A 391 5.13 10.22 23.29
C MET A 391 6.03 11.40 22.99
N LYS A 392 5.97 11.94 21.76
CA LYS A 392 6.76 13.10 21.34
C LYS A 392 6.50 14.32 22.23
N LYS A 393 5.24 14.57 22.62
CA LYS A 393 4.87 15.69 23.49
C LYS A 393 5.44 15.50 24.91
N ALA A 394 5.35 14.28 25.46
CA ALA A 394 5.95 13.96 26.76
C ALA A 394 7.49 14.12 26.76
N VAL A 395 8.15 13.59 25.73
CA VAL A 395 9.61 13.72 25.58
C VAL A 395 10.03 15.18 25.41
N ALA A 396 9.31 15.97 24.60
CA ALA A 396 9.58 17.41 24.44
C ALA A 396 9.49 18.16 25.76
N TYR A 397 8.53 17.80 26.63
CA TYR A 397 8.42 18.36 27.97
C TYR A 397 9.65 18.01 28.86
N LEU A 398 10.15 16.76 28.75
CA LEU A 398 11.30 16.30 29.58
C LEU A 398 12.65 16.77 29.08
N LEU A 399 12.78 17.11 27.80
CA LEU A 399 14.07 17.50 27.18
C LEU A 399 14.82 18.60 27.92
N PRO A 400 14.22 19.74 28.34
CA PRO A 400 14.92 20.78 29.07
C PRO A 400 15.53 20.30 30.40
N PHE A 401 14.85 19.39 31.10
CA PHE A 401 15.30 18.83 32.35
C PHE A 401 16.47 17.85 32.15
N ILE A 402 16.40 17.05 31.09
CA ILE A 402 17.44 16.10 30.68
C ILE A 402 18.71 16.88 30.26
N GLU A 403 18.56 17.97 29.51
CA GLU A 403 19.65 18.80 29.07
C GLU A 403 20.34 19.55 30.25
N ALA A 404 19.52 20.00 31.19
CA ALA A 404 20.04 20.66 32.42
C ALA A 404 20.87 19.67 33.26
N GLU A 405 20.47 18.41 33.36
CA GLU A 405 21.22 17.36 34.07
C GLU A 405 22.54 17.01 33.35
N LYS A 406 22.56 17.03 32.01
CA LYS A 406 23.72 16.69 31.18
C LYS A 406 24.78 17.80 31.09
N GLY A 407 24.56 18.96 31.66
CA GLY A 407 25.53 20.07 31.66
C GLY A 407 25.92 20.54 30.24
N GLY A 408 25.03 20.45 29.26
CA GLY A 408 25.22 20.95 27.90
C GLY A 408 25.93 19.98 26.94
N LYS A 409 26.19 18.73 27.29
CA LYS A 409 26.67 17.72 26.36
C LYS A 409 25.47 17.00 25.71
N GLN A 410 25.29 17.17 24.40
CA GLN A 410 24.34 16.37 23.62
C GLN A 410 24.91 14.95 23.44
N GLU A 411 24.40 13.99 24.20
CA GLU A 411 24.63 12.57 23.96
C GLU A 411 23.36 11.98 23.41
N PHE A 412 23.41 11.55 22.16
CA PHE A 412 22.34 10.74 21.56
C PHE A 412 22.46 9.29 22.03
N SER A 413 21.34 8.62 22.29
CA SER A 413 21.31 7.19 22.64
C SER A 413 21.89 6.30 21.53
N GLY A 414 21.85 6.78 20.28
CA GLY A 414 22.45 6.12 19.13
C GLY A 414 22.07 6.83 17.82
N ARG A 415 22.69 6.36 16.76
CA ARG A 415 22.31 6.75 15.39
C ARG A 415 21.80 5.50 14.67
N VAL A 416 20.57 5.54 14.21
CA VAL A 416 19.95 4.46 13.43
C VAL A 416 19.81 4.91 11.99
N LEU A 417 20.47 4.20 11.08
CA LEU A 417 20.28 4.38 9.65
C LEU A 417 19.19 3.40 9.19
N MET A 418 18.11 3.94 8.71
CA MET A 418 17.05 3.14 8.10
C MET A 418 17.08 3.34 6.59
N ALA A 419 17.18 2.25 5.87
CA ALA A 419 17.22 2.27 4.42
C ALA A 419 16.37 1.15 3.83
N THR A 420 15.75 1.41 2.69
CA THR A 420 15.15 0.38 1.87
C THR A 420 16.26 -0.24 1.02
N VAL A 421 16.28 -1.55 0.91
CA VAL A 421 17.29 -2.23 0.09
C VAL A 421 17.06 -1.91 -1.39
N LYS A 422 18.15 -1.87 -2.16
CA LYS A 422 18.07 -1.62 -3.60
C LYS A 422 17.13 -2.63 -4.28
N GLY A 423 16.12 -2.12 -4.98
CA GLY A 423 15.12 -2.93 -5.66
C GLY A 423 13.79 -3.10 -4.90
N ASP A 424 13.76 -2.84 -3.59
CA ASP A 424 12.51 -2.83 -2.83
C ASP A 424 11.79 -1.47 -2.94
N VAL A 425 10.49 -1.51 -3.17
CA VAL A 425 9.63 -0.30 -3.27
C VAL A 425 8.72 -0.11 -2.04
N HIS A 426 8.81 -1.02 -1.05
CA HIS A 426 7.92 -1.04 0.10
C HIS A 426 8.41 -0.12 1.25
N ASP A 427 8.51 1.19 0.97
CA ASP A 427 9.01 2.18 1.94
C ASP A 427 8.07 2.47 3.12
N ILE A 428 6.78 2.16 3.00
CA ILE A 428 5.76 2.50 4.01
C ILE A 428 6.13 1.95 5.40
N GLY A 429 6.50 0.67 5.48
CA GLY A 429 6.88 0.03 6.75
C GLY A 429 8.11 0.69 7.39
N LYS A 430 9.12 1.02 6.59
CA LYS A 430 10.33 1.73 7.03
C LYS A 430 10.00 3.10 7.61
N ASN A 431 9.17 3.87 6.90
CA ASN A 431 8.80 5.23 7.31
C ASN A 431 8.03 5.21 8.65
N ILE A 432 7.11 4.26 8.82
CA ILE A 432 6.38 4.07 10.08
C ILE A 432 7.34 3.78 11.24
N VAL A 433 8.25 2.82 11.06
CA VAL A 433 9.25 2.49 12.08
C VAL A 433 10.14 3.69 12.37
N GLY A 434 10.53 4.47 11.35
CA GLY A 434 11.30 5.71 11.51
C GLY A 434 10.58 6.73 12.37
N VAL A 435 9.28 6.95 12.16
CA VAL A 435 8.46 7.84 13.00
C VAL A 435 8.43 7.35 14.45
N VAL A 436 8.18 6.07 14.68
CA VAL A 436 8.15 5.50 16.04
C VAL A 436 9.49 5.61 16.73
N LEU A 437 10.61 5.31 16.04
CA LEU A 437 11.95 5.46 16.59
C LEU A 437 12.30 6.92 16.91
N SER A 438 11.94 7.87 16.03
CA SER A 438 12.18 9.30 16.28
C SER A 438 11.41 9.85 17.48
N CYS A 439 10.32 9.20 17.88
CA CYS A 439 9.57 9.54 19.09
C CYS A 439 10.23 9.04 20.38
N ASN A 440 11.18 8.11 20.26
CA ASN A 440 11.92 7.52 21.38
C ASN A 440 13.36 8.08 21.54
N ASN A 441 13.70 9.19 20.88
CA ASN A 441 14.98 9.89 20.90
C ASN A 441 16.06 9.10 20.15
#